data_8af17ecfb881a4f31716672856d81449
#
_entry.id   8af17ecfb881a4f31716672856d81449
#
_cell.length_a   1.000
_cell.length_b   1.000
_cell.length_c   1.000
_cell.angle_alpha   90.00
_cell.angle_beta   90.00
_cell.angle_gamma   90.00
#
_symmetry.space_group_name_H-M   'P 1'
#
loop_
_entity.id
_entity.type
_entity.pdbx_description
1 polymer ?
#
loop_
_entity_poly.entity_id
_entity_poly.type
_entity_poly.pdbx_seq_one_letter_code
_entity_poly.pdbx_strand_id
1 'polypeptide(L)'
;MKRYVRVLFICHGNICRSPMAEFVLKDMVSRRGMADQFEIASAATSTEEIWNGVGNPVYPPAREELAKHGIRCDGKRAVQLKAAD
;
A
#
# COMPACT_ATOMS: atom_id res chain seq x y z
N MET A 1 -14.71 -23.67 3.44
CA MET A 1 -14.77 -22.41 2.69
C MET A 1 -13.63 -21.50 3.12
N LYS A 2 -12.80 -21.08 2.17
CA LYS A 2 -11.71 -20.16 2.50
C LYS A 2 -12.29 -18.78 2.77
N ARG A 3 -11.86 -18.17 3.85
CA ARG A 3 -12.17 -16.77 4.12
C ARG A 3 -11.18 -15.90 3.37
N TYR A 4 -11.69 -14.89 2.70
CA TYR A 4 -10.91 -13.94 1.96
C TYR A 4 -11.13 -12.55 2.55
N VAL A 5 -10.06 -11.92 2.99
CA VAL A 5 -10.13 -10.62 3.64
C VAL A 5 -9.54 -9.55 2.73
N ARG A 6 -10.29 -8.50 2.48
CA ARG A 6 -9.83 -7.34 1.71
C ARG A 6 -9.56 -6.20 2.68
N VAL A 7 -8.34 -5.65 2.63
CA VAL A 7 -7.93 -4.54 3.48
C VAL A 7 -7.48 -3.39 2.60
N LEU A 8 -8.06 -2.22 2.81
CA LEU A 8 -7.68 -1.01 2.09
C LEU A 8 -7.23 0.04 3.08
N PHE A 9 -5.96 0.43 3.01
CA PHE A 9 -5.43 1.51 3.81
C PHE A 9 -5.59 2.83 3.04
N ILE A 10 -6.04 3.86 3.73
CA ILE A 10 -6.34 5.15 3.11
C ILE A 10 -5.58 6.26 3.83
N CYS A 11 -4.94 7.14 3.06
CA CYS A 11 -4.39 8.38 3.60
C CYS A 11 -4.52 9.48 2.54
N HIS A 12 -4.08 10.68 2.88
CA HIS A 12 -4.27 11.84 2.01
C HIS A 12 -3.57 11.64 0.64
N GLY A 13 -2.28 11.34 0.64
CA GLY A 13 -1.49 11.30 -0.60
C GLY A 13 -1.17 9.91 -1.14
N ASN A 14 -1.27 8.85 -0.33
CA ASN A 14 -0.91 7.49 -0.70
C ASN A 14 0.55 7.34 -1.13
N ILE A 15 1.45 8.09 -0.51
CA ILE A 15 2.90 7.95 -0.76
C ILE A 15 3.70 7.64 0.49
N CYS A 16 3.13 7.75 1.68
CA CYS A 16 3.85 7.53 2.94
C CYS A 16 3.09 6.58 3.86
N ARG A 17 2.08 7.08 4.58
CA ARG A 17 1.40 6.32 5.64
C ARG A 17 0.67 5.09 5.13
N SER A 18 -0.19 5.23 4.13
CA SER A 18 -0.96 4.10 3.65
C SER A 18 -0.13 3.06 2.91
N PRO A 19 0.87 3.44 2.07
CA PRO A 19 1.77 2.45 1.49
C PRO A 19 2.59 1.72 2.54
N MET A 20 3.07 2.41 3.58
CA MET A 20 3.81 1.74 4.65
C MET A 20 2.94 0.69 5.33
N ALA A 21 1.69 1.05 5.68
CA ALA A 21 0.77 0.11 6.30
C ALA A 21 0.48 -1.07 5.37
N GLU A 22 0.28 -0.81 4.09
CA GLU A 22 0.04 -1.86 3.09
C GLU A 22 1.18 -2.87 3.07
N PHE A 23 2.41 -2.41 2.92
CA PHE A 23 3.55 -3.32 2.78
C PHE A 23 3.94 -4.00 4.07
N VAL A 24 3.76 -3.35 5.21
CA VAL A 24 3.98 -4.00 6.52
C VAL A 24 2.99 -5.14 6.70
N LEU A 25 1.71 -4.93 6.41
CA LEU A 25 0.72 -6.00 6.55
C LEU A 25 0.97 -7.12 5.55
N LYS A 26 1.33 -6.79 4.31
CA LYS A 26 1.69 -7.81 3.32
C LYS A 26 2.84 -8.69 3.81
N ASP A 27 3.86 -8.08 4.39
CA ASP A 27 4.99 -8.80 4.95
C ASP A 27 4.56 -9.70 6.10
N MET A 28 3.73 -9.20 7.01
CA MET A 28 3.24 -9.96 8.16
C MET A 28 2.45 -11.20 7.74
N VAL A 29 1.50 -11.05 6.81
CA VAL A 29 0.69 -12.19 6.37
C VAL A 29 1.52 -13.19 5.56
N SER A 30 2.49 -12.71 4.80
CA SER A 30 3.41 -13.57 4.06
C SER A 30 4.24 -14.43 5.00
N ARG A 31 4.77 -13.84 6.07
CA ARG A 31 5.57 -14.56 7.07
C ARG A 31 4.76 -15.64 7.79
N ARG A 32 3.44 -15.47 7.87
CA ARG A 32 2.56 -16.44 8.52
C ARG A 32 1.94 -17.45 7.54
N GLY A 33 2.35 -17.40 6.27
CA GLY A 33 1.82 -18.28 5.24
C GLY A 33 0.37 -18.01 4.89
N MET A 34 -0.12 -16.78 5.09
CA MET A 34 -1.52 -16.41 4.90
C MET A 34 -1.73 -15.40 3.77
N ALA A 35 -0.71 -15.16 2.94
CA ALA A 35 -0.79 -14.14 1.91
C ALA A 35 -1.94 -14.37 0.91
N ASP A 36 -2.30 -15.62 0.64
CA ASP A 36 -3.36 -15.97 -0.28
C ASP A 36 -4.78 -15.73 0.29
N GLN A 37 -4.88 -15.44 1.58
CA GLN A 37 -6.15 -15.18 2.27
C GLN A 37 -6.46 -13.68 2.39
N PHE A 38 -5.52 -12.82 1.97
CA PHE A 38 -5.65 -11.37 2.10
C PHE A 38 -5.42 -10.68 0.78
N GLU A 39 -6.27 -9.72 0.47
CA GLU A 39 -6.03 -8.74 -0.58
C GLU A 39 -5.78 -7.41 0.10
N ILE A 40 -4.57 -6.89 -0.03
CA ILE A 40 -4.14 -5.72 0.72
C ILE A 40 -3.73 -4.64 -0.27
N ALA A 41 -4.29 -3.44 -0.11
CA ALA A 41 -4.03 -2.32 -1.00
C ALA A 41 -4.04 -1.02 -0.22
N SER A 42 -3.69 0.07 -0.88
CA SER A 42 -3.77 1.40 -0.31
C SER A 42 -4.17 2.41 -1.37
N ALA A 43 -4.79 3.51 -0.96
CA ALA A 43 -5.26 4.54 -1.87
C ALA A 43 -5.25 5.92 -1.19
N ALA A 44 -5.32 6.97 -2.01
CA ALA A 44 -5.33 8.35 -1.56
C ALA A 44 -6.74 8.93 -1.62
N THR A 45 -7.05 9.79 -0.65
CA THR A 45 -8.28 10.60 -0.71
C THR A 45 -8.09 11.84 -1.59
N SER A 46 -6.85 12.24 -1.87
CA SER A 46 -6.50 13.42 -2.65
C SER A 46 -5.78 13.02 -3.95
N THR A 47 -5.80 13.90 -4.93
CA THR A 47 -5.06 13.73 -6.19
C THR A 47 -3.73 14.48 -6.20
N GLU A 48 -3.30 15.06 -5.08
CA GLU A 48 -2.08 15.86 -5.02
C GLU A 48 -0.83 15.12 -5.48
N GLU A 49 -0.77 13.81 -5.24
CA GLU A 49 0.37 12.98 -5.62
C GLU A 49 0.15 12.23 -6.93
N ILE A 50 -0.87 12.61 -7.70
CA ILE A 50 -1.20 11.97 -8.96
C ILE A 50 -1.22 13.03 -10.07
N TRP A 51 -0.35 12.86 -11.06
CA TRP A 51 -0.21 13.79 -12.18
C TRP A 51 -0.50 13.06 -13.49
N ASN A 52 -1.46 13.60 -14.26
CA ASN A 52 -1.85 13.00 -15.56
C ASN A 52 -2.16 11.50 -15.45
N GLY A 53 -2.83 11.10 -14.37
CA GLY A 53 -3.18 9.70 -14.14
C GLY A 53 -2.03 8.83 -13.67
N VAL A 54 -0.84 9.40 -13.45
CA VAL A 54 0.34 8.69 -12.96
C VAL A 54 0.64 9.13 -11.54
N GLY A 55 0.61 8.19 -10.61
CA GLY A 55 0.90 8.47 -9.20
C GLY A 55 2.39 8.56 -8.92
N ASN A 56 2.74 9.38 -7.93
CA ASN A 56 4.10 9.45 -7.44
C ASN A 56 4.50 8.18 -6.71
N PRO A 57 5.79 7.81 -6.72
CA PRO A 57 6.26 6.65 -5.98
C PRO A 57 6.21 6.88 -4.48
N VAL A 58 6.44 5.83 -3.71
CA VAL A 58 6.50 5.91 -2.24
C VAL A 58 7.53 6.96 -1.84
N TYR A 59 7.16 7.80 -0.86
CA TYR A 59 8.02 8.85 -0.33
C TYR A 59 9.37 8.26 0.12
N PRO A 60 10.50 8.83 -0.32
CA PRO A 60 11.82 8.22 -0.08
C PRO A 60 12.12 7.85 1.38
N PRO A 61 11.86 8.71 2.39
CA PRO A 61 12.09 8.31 3.78
C PRO A 61 11.25 7.11 4.21
N ALA A 62 10.00 6.98 3.73
CA ALA A 62 9.15 5.84 4.03
C ALA A 62 9.72 4.57 3.39
N ARG A 63 10.18 4.68 2.14
CA ARG A 63 10.80 3.58 1.43
C ARG A 63 12.06 3.08 2.13
N GLU A 64 12.87 4.03 2.62
CA GLU A 64 14.09 3.70 3.35
C GLU A 64 13.77 2.98 4.67
N GLU A 65 12.76 3.44 5.38
CA GLU A 65 12.35 2.83 6.64
C GLU A 65 11.86 1.40 6.41
N LEU A 66 11.06 1.16 5.39
CA LEU A 66 10.62 -0.19 5.02
C LEU A 66 11.82 -1.08 4.68
N ALA A 67 12.79 -0.55 3.94
CA ALA A 67 13.97 -1.30 3.54
C ALA A 67 14.81 -1.73 4.75
N LYS A 68 14.87 -0.91 5.80
CA LYS A 68 15.56 -1.28 7.05
C LYS A 68 14.98 -2.54 7.69
N HIS A 69 13.71 -2.81 7.43
CA HIS A 69 13.01 -4.00 7.95
C HIS A 69 12.92 -5.11 6.92
N GLY A 70 13.67 -5.00 5.82
CA GLY A 70 13.67 -6.00 4.76
C GLY A 70 12.41 -6.00 3.91
N ILE A 71 11.67 -4.90 3.90
CA ILE A 71 10.40 -4.79 3.16
C ILE A 71 10.62 -3.93 1.91
N ARG A 72 10.30 -4.49 0.76
CA ARG A 72 10.42 -3.79 -0.51
C ARG A 72 9.06 -3.29 -0.96
N CYS A 73 9.04 -2.08 -1.52
CA CYS A 73 7.81 -1.47 -2.05
C CYS A 73 8.01 -0.99 -3.49
N ASP A 74 8.86 -1.68 -4.24
CA ASP A 74 9.17 -1.31 -5.61
C ASP A 74 7.92 -1.34 -6.48
N GLY A 75 7.77 -0.32 -7.31
CA GLY A 75 6.65 -0.23 -8.23
C GLY A 75 5.36 0.34 -7.66
N LYS A 76 5.30 0.54 -6.36
CA LYS A 76 4.11 1.16 -5.75
C LYS A 76 4.04 2.63 -6.11
N ARG A 77 2.88 3.07 -6.60
CA ARG A 77 2.59 4.48 -6.88
C ARG A 77 1.26 4.86 -6.28
N ALA A 78 1.10 6.17 -6.00
CA ALA A 78 -0.16 6.66 -5.45
C ALA A 78 -1.32 6.35 -6.38
N VAL A 79 -2.43 5.88 -5.81
CA VAL A 79 -3.68 5.67 -6.53
C VAL A 79 -4.79 6.34 -5.77
N GLN A 80 -5.79 6.86 -6.49
CA GLN A 80 -6.91 7.53 -5.87
C GLN A 80 -7.97 6.53 -5.43
N LEU A 81 -8.55 6.77 -4.26
CA LEU A 81 -9.69 6.01 -3.77
C LEU A 81 -10.87 6.19 -4.73
N LYS A 82 -11.50 5.11 -5.12
CA LYS A 82 -12.65 5.10 -6.02
C LYS A 82 -13.87 4.53 -5.31
N ALA A 83 -15.06 4.88 -5.82
CA ALA A 83 -16.31 4.41 -5.23
C ALA A 83 -16.42 2.88 -5.19
N ALA A 84 -15.75 2.19 -6.12
CA ALA A 84 -15.76 0.74 -6.19
C ALA A 84 -14.83 0.06 -5.17
N ASP A 85 -13.97 0.86 -4.55
CA ASP A 85 -13.04 0.34 -3.54
C ASP A 85 -13.75 0.16 -2.21
#